data_b125fc85dad38319b54b608f63c94d77
#
_entry.id   b125fc85dad38319b54b608f63c94d77
#
_cell.length_a   1.000
_cell.length_b   1.000
_cell.length_c   1.000
_cell.angle_alpha   90.00
_cell.angle_beta   90.00
_cell.angle_gamma   90.00
#
_symmetry.space_group_name_H-M   'P 1'
#
loop_
_entity.id
_entity.type
_entity.pdbx_description
1 polymer ?
#
loop_
_entity_poly.entity_id
_entity_poly.type
_entity_poly.pdbx_seq_one_letter_code
_entity_poly.pdbx_strand_id
1 'polypeptide(L)'
;MSILKRYTDAIDEKDEATMNELLHDDFKFTMHKSGNSLGKADVIKWAMSGDINQDKVRVIYENDEVGVHHSFVTFNDGNIEAVMAVYKYKDGKIISLETGATPMSK
;
A
#
# COMPACT_ATOMS: atom_id res chain seq x y z
N MET A 1 5.86 16.05 -6.80
CA MET A 1 5.16 14.82 -7.28
C MET A 1 4.97 13.88 -6.10
N SER A 2 3.77 13.31 -5.99
CA SER A 2 3.43 12.47 -4.84
C SER A 2 3.95 11.04 -5.03
N ILE A 3 4.82 10.58 -4.13
CA ILE A 3 5.28 9.18 -4.10
C ILE A 3 4.09 8.27 -3.85
N LEU A 4 3.21 8.66 -2.93
CA LEU A 4 2.04 7.89 -2.57
C LEU A 4 1.10 7.68 -3.76
N LYS A 5 0.83 8.75 -4.51
CA LYS A 5 -0.01 8.65 -5.70
C LYS A 5 0.63 7.76 -6.77
N ARG A 6 1.93 7.90 -7.00
CA ARG A 6 2.63 7.06 -7.97
C ARG A 6 2.54 5.58 -7.60
N TYR A 7 2.67 5.29 -6.29
CA TYR A 7 2.62 3.91 -5.82
C TYR A 7 1.20 3.32 -5.96
N THR A 8 0.17 4.08 -5.56
CA THR A 8 -1.21 3.60 -5.68
C THR A 8 -1.61 3.41 -7.14
N ASP A 9 -1.19 4.31 -8.02
CA ASP A 9 -1.43 4.16 -9.45
C ASP A 9 -0.72 2.92 -10.01
N ALA A 10 0.51 2.65 -9.56
CA ALA A 10 1.26 1.47 -9.99
C ALA A 10 0.56 0.17 -9.58
N ILE A 11 -0.04 0.14 -8.39
CA ILE A 11 -0.80 -1.03 -7.95
C ILE A 11 -2.02 -1.23 -8.85
N ASP A 12 -2.77 -0.16 -9.14
CA ASP A 12 -3.97 -0.23 -9.95
C ASP A 12 -3.65 -0.68 -11.38
N GLU A 13 -2.53 -0.23 -11.92
CA GLU A 13 -2.11 -0.54 -13.28
C GLU A 13 -1.26 -1.81 -13.38
N LYS A 14 -0.94 -2.42 -12.24
CA LYS A 14 -0.04 -3.57 -12.13
C LYS A 14 1.31 -3.28 -12.79
N ASP A 15 1.84 -2.09 -12.53
CA ASP A 15 3.11 -1.61 -13.05
C ASP A 15 4.25 -2.04 -12.12
N GLU A 16 4.75 -3.25 -12.32
CA GLU A 16 5.77 -3.85 -11.47
C GLU A 16 7.07 -3.04 -11.47
N ALA A 17 7.47 -2.51 -12.61
CA ALA A 17 8.71 -1.74 -12.71
C ALA A 17 8.66 -0.49 -11.82
N THR A 18 7.53 0.22 -11.82
CA THR A 18 7.36 1.40 -10.98
C THR A 18 7.31 1.02 -9.49
N MET A 19 6.64 -0.08 -9.14
CA MET A 19 6.66 -0.57 -7.76
C MET A 19 8.08 -0.87 -7.29
N ASN A 20 8.88 -1.53 -8.12
CA ASN A 20 10.28 -1.81 -7.79
C ASN A 20 11.09 -0.54 -7.59
N GLU A 21 10.85 0.48 -8.40
CA GLU A 21 11.54 1.76 -8.29
C GLU A 21 11.18 2.49 -7.00
N LEU A 22 9.89 2.48 -6.63
CA LEU A 22 9.40 3.25 -5.50
C LEU A 22 9.65 2.61 -4.14
N LEU A 23 9.77 1.27 -4.08
CA LEU A 23 10.00 0.58 -2.81
C LEU A 23 11.49 0.45 -2.54
N HIS A 24 11.90 0.86 -1.32
CA HIS A 24 13.27 0.72 -0.86
C HIS A 24 13.60 -0.78 -0.73
N ASP A 25 14.88 -1.14 -0.92
CA ASP A 25 15.30 -2.55 -0.81
C ASP A 25 15.02 -3.14 0.56
N ASP A 26 15.05 -2.31 1.61
CA ASP A 26 14.77 -2.72 2.98
C ASP A 26 13.29 -2.54 3.35
N PHE A 27 12.43 -2.34 2.40
CA PHE A 27 10.99 -2.11 2.62
C PHE A 27 10.36 -3.21 3.46
N LYS A 28 9.50 -2.78 4.38
CA LYS A 28 8.72 -3.69 5.23
C LYS A 28 7.29 -3.21 5.33
N PHE A 29 6.36 -4.11 5.07
CA PHE A 29 4.93 -3.87 5.21
C PHE A 29 4.43 -4.62 6.44
N THR A 30 3.84 -3.90 7.39
CA THR A 30 3.30 -4.49 8.62
C THR A 30 1.78 -4.31 8.63
N MET A 31 1.06 -5.40 8.78
CA MET A 31 -0.40 -5.38 8.90
C MET A 31 -0.78 -5.45 10.37
N HIS A 32 -1.43 -4.42 10.89
CA HIS A 32 -1.81 -4.39 12.29
C HIS A 32 -2.84 -5.46 12.64
N LYS A 33 -3.72 -5.75 11.70
CA LYS A 33 -4.80 -6.72 11.90
C LYS A 33 -4.29 -8.12 12.25
N SER A 34 -3.23 -8.56 11.58
CA SER A 34 -2.68 -9.91 11.76
C SER A 34 -1.35 -9.92 12.52
N GLY A 35 -0.67 -8.78 12.58
CA GLY A 35 0.69 -8.70 13.13
C GLY A 35 1.76 -9.21 12.18
N ASN A 36 1.39 -9.62 10.97
CA ASN A 36 2.34 -10.13 9.98
C ASN A 36 3.10 -9.02 9.26
N SER A 37 4.29 -9.35 8.78
CA SER A 37 5.11 -8.43 7.98
C SER A 37 5.53 -9.09 6.68
N LEU A 38 5.62 -8.27 5.61
CA LEU A 38 6.06 -8.70 4.29
C LEU A 38 7.19 -7.81 3.81
N GLY A 39 8.15 -8.40 3.10
CA GLY A 39 9.21 -7.65 2.45
C GLY A 39 8.80 -7.14 1.06
N LYS A 40 9.72 -6.45 0.41
CA LYS A 40 9.48 -5.83 -0.90
C LYS A 40 9.00 -6.83 -1.94
N ALA A 41 9.69 -7.96 -2.09
CA ALA A 41 9.33 -8.94 -3.11
C ALA A 41 7.95 -9.53 -2.88
N ASP A 42 7.60 -9.80 -1.64
CA ASP A 42 6.30 -10.37 -1.27
C ASP A 42 5.16 -9.40 -1.57
N VAL A 43 5.35 -8.13 -1.26
CA VAL A 43 4.33 -7.10 -1.49
C VAL A 43 4.11 -6.90 -2.98
N ILE A 44 5.17 -6.85 -3.77
CA ILE A 44 5.05 -6.71 -5.23
C ILE A 44 4.31 -7.90 -5.82
N LYS A 45 4.67 -9.10 -5.39
CA LYS A 45 4.01 -10.32 -5.86
C LYS A 45 2.50 -10.29 -5.55
N TRP A 46 2.16 -9.86 -4.34
CA TRP A 46 0.75 -9.76 -3.94
C TRP A 46 0.01 -8.71 -4.76
N ALA A 47 0.61 -7.53 -4.95
CA ALA A 47 0.01 -6.47 -5.75
C ALA A 47 -0.20 -6.91 -7.20
N MET A 48 0.73 -7.68 -7.76
CA MET A 48 0.62 -8.18 -9.15
C MET A 48 -0.41 -9.29 -9.29
N SER A 49 -0.81 -9.94 -8.20
CA SER A 49 -1.77 -11.06 -8.26
C SER A 49 -3.18 -10.63 -8.62
N GLY A 50 -3.49 -9.33 -8.51
CA GLY A 50 -4.84 -8.81 -8.74
C GLY A 50 -5.77 -8.95 -7.54
N ASP A 51 -5.27 -9.39 -6.39
CA ASP A 51 -6.07 -9.53 -5.17
C ASP A 51 -6.40 -8.19 -4.51
N ILE A 52 -5.60 -7.16 -4.77
CA ILE A 52 -5.79 -5.84 -4.16
C ILE A 52 -6.53 -4.94 -5.14
N ASN A 53 -7.79 -4.62 -4.82
CA ASN A 53 -8.59 -3.69 -5.62
C ASN A 53 -8.96 -2.50 -4.74
N GLN A 54 -8.30 -1.37 -4.95
CA GLN A 54 -8.48 -0.18 -4.15
C GLN A 54 -9.56 0.71 -4.74
N ASP A 55 -10.39 1.28 -3.88
CA ASP A 55 -11.43 2.22 -4.27
C ASP A 55 -11.44 3.41 -3.31
N LYS A 56 -11.83 4.56 -3.81
CA LYS A 56 -11.96 5.80 -3.03
C LYS A 56 -10.68 6.12 -2.28
N VAL A 57 -9.55 5.96 -2.95
CA VAL A 57 -8.23 6.30 -2.37
C VAL A 57 -8.16 7.80 -2.16
N ARG A 58 -7.85 8.22 -0.93
CA ARG A 58 -7.66 9.64 -0.64
C ARG A 58 -6.41 9.82 0.22
N VAL A 59 -5.57 10.76 -0.19
CA VAL A 59 -4.38 11.13 0.57
C VAL A 59 -4.80 12.09 1.66
N ILE A 60 -4.56 11.72 2.91
CA ILE A 60 -4.90 12.52 4.07
C ILE A 60 -3.79 13.53 4.37
N TYR A 61 -2.54 13.08 4.23
CA TYR A 61 -1.37 13.92 4.49
C TYR A 61 -0.16 13.33 3.78
N GLU A 62 0.71 14.20 3.28
CA GLU A 62 1.98 13.75 2.70
C GLU A 62 3.02 14.86 2.79
N ASN A 63 4.25 14.49 3.20
CA ASN A 63 5.43 15.34 3.10
C ASN A 63 6.60 14.49 2.62
N ASP A 64 7.84 14.99 2.74
CA ASP A 64 9.01 14.26 2.24
C ASP A 64 9.36 13.02 3.06
N GLU A 65 8.79 12.87 4.25
CA GLU A 65 9.14 11.80 5.18
C GLU A 65 8.01 10.81 5.40
N VAL A 66 6.75 11.24 5.26
CA VAL A 66 5.57 10.44 5.64
C VAL A 66 4.44 10.68 4.66
N GLY A 67 3.73 9.62 4.32
CA GLY A 67 2.47 9.71 3.59
C GLY A 67 1.39 8.92 4.34
N VAL A 68 0.18 9.44 4.36
CA VAL A 68 -0.98 8.79 4.99
C VAL A 68 -2.13 8.80 4.02
N HIS A 69 -2.72 7.62 3.76
CA HIS A 69 -3.92 7.58 2.93
C HIS A 69 -4.95 6.61 3.49
N HIS A 70 -6.17 6.77 3.03
CA HIS A 70 -7.29 5.87 3.35
C HIS A 70 -7.86 5.36 2.04
N SER A 71 -8.22 4.08 2.02
CA SER A 71 -8.90 3.49 0.86
C SER A 71 -9.82 2.37 1.34
N PHE A 72 -10.71 1.95 0.44
CA PHE A 72 -11.48 0.73 0.63
C PHE A 72 -10.87 -0.32 -0.27
N VAL A 73 -10.56 -1.48 0.27
CA VAL A 73 -9.91 -2.56 -0.47
C VAL A 73 -10.85 -3.74 -0.57
N THR A 74 -11.09 -4.20 -1.79
CA THR A 74 -11.85 -5.42 -2.04
C THR A 74 -10.88 -6.52 -2.42
N PHE A 75 -10.97 -7.64 -1.73
CA PHE A 75 -10.14 -8.82 -2.01
C PHE A 75 -10.90 -9.81 -2.90
N ASN A 76 -10.17 -10.75 -3.50
CA ASN A 76 -10.75 -11.72 -4.42
C ASN A 76 -11.82 -12.62 -3.80
N ASP A 77 -11.78 -12.80 -2.47
CA ASP A 77 -12.81 -13.56 -1.76
C ASP A 77 -14.10 -12.77 -1.50
N GLY A 78 -14.14 -11.52 -1.94
CA GLY A 78 -15.29 -10.64 -1.78
C GLY A 78 -15.31 -9.84 -0.49
N ASN A 79 -14.33 -10.01 0.37
CA ASN A 79 -14.22 -9.21 1.60
C ASN A 79 -13.81 -7.79 1.27
N ILE A 80 -14.39 -6.82 1.99
CA ILE A 80 -14.06 -5.40 1.84
C ILE A 80 -13.55 -4.90 3.17
N GLU A 81 -12.45 -4.14 3.14
CA GLU A 81 -11.86 -3.53 4.33
C GLU A 81 -11.63 -2.04 4.12
N ALA A 82 -11.91 -1.27 5.18
CA ALA A 82 -11.52 0.15 5.22
C ALA A 82 -10.09 0.18 5.77
N VAL A 83 -9.15 0.69 4.98
CA VAL A 83 -7.72 0.61 5.29
C VAL A 83 -7.12 1.99 5.48
N MET A 84 -6.54 2.23 6.66
CA MET A 84 -5.70 3.40 6.94
C MET A 84 -4.26 2.96 6.78
N ALA A 85 -3.51 3.65 5.94
CA ALA A 85 -2.13 3.28 5.65
C ALA A 85 -1.18 4.43 5.93
N VAL A 86 -0.08 4.14 6.62
CA VAL A 86 0.98 5.09 6.92
C VAL A 86 2.26 4.62 6.24
N TYR A 87 2.78 5.46 5.37
CA TYR A 87 4.01 5.20 4.61
C TYR A 87 5.12 6.06 5.15
N LYS A 88 6.31 5.50 5.31
CA LYS A 88 7.51 6.27 5.63
C LYS A 88 8.45 6.23 4.44
N TYR A 89 9.08 7.37 4.16
CA TYR A 89 9.97 7.52 3.01
C TYR A 89 11.41 7.68 3.46
N LYS A 90 12.33 7.14 2.66
CA LYS A 90 13.76 7.31 2.85
C LYS A 90 14.41 7.35 1.47
N ASP A 91 15.25 8.36 1.25
CA ASP A 91 15.97 8.53 -0.03
C ASP A 91 15.03 8.56 -1.24
N GLY A 92 13.85 9.17 -1.07
CA GLY A 92 12.86 9.26 -2.14
C GLY A 92 12.10 7.98 -2.42
N LYS A 93 12.23 6.97 -1.54
CA LYS A 93 11.56 5.67 -1.69
C LYS A 93 10.76 5.34 -0.44
N ILE A 94 9.81 4.42 -0.59
CA ILE A 94 9.00 3.95 0.53
C ILE A 94 9.82 2.90 1.28
N ILE A 95 10.16 3.19 2.55
CA ILE A 95 10.94 2.27 3.38
C ILE A 95 10.05 1.43 4.30
N SER A 96 8.88 1.93 4.67
CA SER A 96 7.94 1.16 5.48
C SER A 96 6.50 1.55 5.19
N LEU A 97 5.61 0.59 5.43
CA LEU A 97 4.18 0.77 5.30
C LEU A 97 3.51 0.02 6.45
N GLU A 98 2.62 0.69 7.16
CA GLU A 98 1.81 0.07 8.20
C GLU A 98 0.35 0.32 7.88
N THR A 99 -0.47 -0.72 8.03
CA THR A 99 -1.91 -0.59 7.78
C THR A 99 -2.74 -1.03 8.96
N GLY A 100 -3.78 -0.25 9.24
CA GLY A 100 -4.87 -0.66 10.10
C GLY A 100 -6.09 -0.89 9.22
N ALA A 101 -6.72 -2.06 9.34
CA ALA A 101 -7.82 -2.44 8.49
C ALA A 101 -9.06 -2.77 9.32
N THR A 102 -10.20 -2.24 8.91
CA THR A 102 -11.48 -2.50 9.55
C THR A 102 -12.38 -3.25 8.57
N PRO A 103 -12.81 -4.49 8.89
CA PRO A 103 -13.73 -5.22 8.03
C PRO A 103 -15.04 -4.46 7.86
N MET A 104 -15.55 -4.43 6.64
CA MET A 104 -16.81 -3.77 6.33
C MET A 104 -17.92 -4.79 6.14
N SER A 105 -19.09 -4.47 6.67
CA SER A 105 -20.30 -5.28 6.43
C SER A 105 -20.74 -5.11 4.98
N LYS A 106 -21.16 -6.21 4.41
CA LYS A 106 -21.72 -6.20 3.05
C LYS A 106 -23.19 -5.90 3.06
#